data_df6a1970adb0de47707b5101896cf06a
#
_entry.id   df6a1970adb0de47707b5101896cf06a
#
_cell.length_a   1.000
_cell.length_b   1.000
_cell.length_c   1.000
_cell.angle_alpha   90.00
_cell.angle_beta   90.00
_cell.angle_gamma   90.00
#
_symmetry.space_group_name_H-M   'P 1'
#
loop_
_entity.id
_entity.type
_entity.pdbx_description
1 polymer ?
#
loop_
_entity_poly.entity_id
_entity_poly.type
_entity_poly.pdbx_seq_one_letter_code
_entity_poly.pdbx_strand_id
1 'polypeptide(L)'
;MHILSILSLSLSALTALTEAKTHNFDWNITWVTANPDGLQPRPVIGINNEWPLPLLNFTKGDRVIVNVHNGLGNQSTSVHFHGFFQNGTTEMDGPPGLTQCNIPPGETMLYNFTIDQSGTYWYHSHTKGQYPDGWRQALVIHDEDDPYIGQYSQEYVITLSDWYHDQMPSLLKEFISVENPTGAEPVPKSALMNETQNLTIFVEPGKTYLFRLANIGAFASQYFWIEDHEMQIVEVDGVWTEPATAERIYISSAQRYSFLVTMKNETSRNYAMVGSMDTDLFDTLPDSLNYNVTGWLVYDESADKPAPADVADLDYFDDYTLVPYDGVKALPDADLTITLDLTMDNLGDGANYAFFNGISYVSPKVPVLYSALTTGSAASNATVYGTDTHAYVLEKDDIVDIVLNNDDTGKHPFHLHGHNFQVLWRSGDYEGHFNKDNVTFASVPVRRDTLIVSPMGNFVVRFKADNPGVWFFHCHIEWHMDAGLASVMVEAPLYLQEHLTIPQNHYDVCAAAGTPTEGNAAGNTEDFFDLSGENNTVAPLPAGFTARGIVALVFSCVAAFLGLASIVWYGVAPIKESRVVM
;
A
#
# COMPACT_ATOMS: atom_id res chain seq x y z
N MET A 1 -39.52 37.10 -60.79
CA MET A 1 -38.75 35.86 -60.71
C MET A 1 -37.54 36.13 -59.78
N HIS A 2 -37.69 35.89 -58.50
CA HIS A 2 -36.61 36.05 -57.51
C HIS A 2 -36.10 34.65 -57.10
N ILE A 3 -34.84 34.40 -57.37
CA ILE A 3 -34.16 33.17 -56.96
C ILE A 3 -33.60 33.44 -55.61
N LEU A 4 -34.13 32.76 -54.57
CA LEU A 4 -33.53 32.71 -53.26
C LEU A 4 -32.37 31.67 -53.26
N SER A 5 -31.14 32.13 -53.01
CA SER A 5 -30.01 31.28 -52.74
C SER A 5 -30.00 30.96 -51.25
N ILE A 6 -30.19 29.68 -50.92
CA ILE A 6 -30.01 29.16 -49.56
C ILE A 6 -28.54 28.84 -49.40
N LEU A 7 -27.84 29.63 -48.57
CA LEU A 7 -26.49 29.31 -48.10
C LEU A 7 -26.64 28.32 -46.93
N SER A 8 -26.27 27.07 -47.13
CA SER A 8 -26.09 26.08 -46.06
C SER A 8 -24.73 26.30 -45.38
N LEU A 9 -24.74 26.87 -44.19
CA LEU A 9 -23.56 26.84 -43.29
C LEU A 9 -23.42 25.41 -42.72
N SER A 10 -22.45 24.68 -43.22
CA SER A 10 -21.97 23.46 -42.56
C SER A 10 -21.11 23.86 -41.37
N LEU A 11 -21.65 23.72 -40.17
CA LEU A 11 -20.90 23.84 -38.92
C LEU A 11 -20.05 22.57 -38.79
N SER A 12 -18.79 22.64 -39.20
CA SER A 12 -17.80 21.61 -38.90
C SER A 12 -17.43 21.77 -37.41
N ALA A 13 -17.97 20.91 -36.54
CA ALA A 13 -17.45 20.73 -35.22
C ALA A 13 -16.02 20.18 -35.40
N LEU A 14 -15.01 21.01 -35.22
CA LEU A 14 -13.65 20.55 -34.95
C LEU A 14 -13.69 19.93 -33.56
N THR A 15 -13.81 18.62 -33.49
CA THR A 15 -13.34 17.87 -32.32
C THR A 15 -11.81 18.05 -32.29
N ALA A 16 -11.32 18.89 -31.40
CA ALA A 16 -9.90 18.91 -31.08
C ALA A 16 -9.60 17.55 -30.44
N LEU A 17 -9.08 16.62 -31.23
CA LEU A 17 -8.39 15.45 -30.69
C LEU A 17 -7.22 16.02 -29.89
N THR A 18 -7.26 15.90 -28.57
CA THR A 18 -6.08 16.16 -27.75
C THR A 18 -5.05 15.10 -28.14
N GLU A 19 -4.01 15.53 -28.86
CA GLU A 19 -2.90 14.63 -29.19
C GLU A 19 -2.25 14.19 -27.88
N ALA A 20 -2.06 12.86 -27.74
CA ALA A 20 -1.31 12.27 -26.62
C ALA A 20 0.06 12.93 -26.49
N LYS A 21 0.38 13.41 -25.29
CA LYS A 21 1.63 14.10 -25.01
C LYS A 21 2.70 13.13 -24.52
N THR A 22 3.95 13.49 -24.78
CA THR A 22 5.08 12.81 -24.13
C THR A 22 5.64 13.72 -23.04
N HIS A 23 5.61 13.23 -21.81
CA HIS A 23 6.19 13.87 -20.65
C HIS A 23 7.57 13.27 -20.39
N ASN A 24 8.59 14.11 -20.26
CA ASN A 24 9.96 13.68 -19.98
C ASN A 24 10.40 14.28 -18.65
N PHE A 25 10.85 13.43 -17.74
CA PHE A 25 11.33 13.81 -16.44
C PHE A 25 12.76 13.29 -16.21
N ASP A 26 13.60 14.15 -15.68
CA ASP A 26 14.93 13.81 -15.17
C ASP A 26 14.90 14.03 -13.65
N TRP A 27 14.77 12.94 -12.89
CA TRP A 27 14.66 12.95 -11.44
C TRP A 27 15.99 12.55 -10.82
N ASN A 28 16.57 13.45 -10.06
CA ASN A 28 17.69 13.15 -9.19
C ASN A 28 17.15 12.97 -7.76
N ILE A 29 17.19 11.75 -7.27
CA ILE A 29 16.70 11.41 -5.93
C ILE A 29 17.76 11.81 -4.92
N THR A 30 17.41 12.73 -4.02
CA THR A 30 18.38 13.40 -3.13
C THR A 30 17.86 13.56 -1.73
N TRP A 31 18.76 13.67 -0.76
CA TRP A 31 18.41 14.06 0.60
C TRP A 31 18.10 15.54 0.71
N VAL A 32 16.98 15.86 1.37
CA VAL A 32 16.52 17.22 1.68
C VAL A 32 16.22 17.27 3.19
N THR A 33 16.25 18.45 3.80
CA THR A 33 15.80 18.62 5.19
C THR A 33 14.38 19.17 5.20
N ALA A 34 13.46 18.50 5.89
CA ALA A 34 12.07 18.93 6.06
C ALA A 34 11.62 18.90 7.53
N ASN A 35 10.59 19.70 7.84
CA ASN A 35 9.95 19.79 9.15
C ASN A 35 8.47 20.14 8.97
N PRO A 36 7.65 19.23 8.42
CA PRO A 36 6.26 19.51 8.06
C PRO A 36 5.32 19.73 9.26
N ASP A 37 5.63 19.12 10.39
CA ASP A 37 4.87 19.26 11.64
C ASP A 37 5.38 20.38 12.57
N GLY A 38 6.51 21.00 12.19
CA GLY A 38 7.12 22.08 12.96
C GLY A 38 7.85 21.63 14.24
N LEU A 39 7.89 20.34 14.53
CA LEU A 39 8.44 19.82 15.79
C LEU A 39 9.93 19.44 15.66
N GLN A 40 10.28 18.69 14.62
CA GLN A 40 11.65 18.20 14.43
C GLN A 40 12.05 18.18 12.95
N PRO A 41 13.09 18.96 12.55
CA PRO A 41 13.65 18.83 11.21
C PRO A 41 14.41 17.51 11.07
N ARG A 42 14.21 16.81 9.94
CA ARG A 42 14.95 15.58 9.62
C ARG A 42 15.31 15.48 8.14
N PRO A 43 16.27 14.63 7.76
CA PRO A 43 16.48 14.29 6.36
C PRO A 43 15.28 13.52 5.80
N VAL A 44 14.88 13.90 4.58
CA VAL A 44 13.85 13.25 3.78
C VAL A 44 14.34 13.04 2.36
N ILE A 45 13.71 12.13 1.64
CA ILE A 45 14.02 11.86 0.24
C ILE A 45 13.18 12.79 -0.64
N GLY A 46 13.86 13.61 -1.43
CA GLY A 46 13.28 14.54 -2.38
C GLY A 46 13.67 14.25 -3.82
N ILE A 47 13.07 14.97 -4.75
CA ILE A 47 13.42 14.98 -6.18
C ILE A 47 14.08 16.33 -6.51
N ASN A 48 15.25 16.32 -7.15
CA ASN A 48 15.96 17.53 -7.60
C ASN A 48 16.22 18.55 -6.48
N ASN A 49 16.47 18.07 -5.26
CA ASN A 49 16.65 18.83 -4.01
C ASN A 49 15.38 19.56 -3.53
N GLU A 50 14.21 19.11 -3.94
CA GLU A 50 12.93 19.66 -3.50
C GLU A 50 12.07 18.61 -2.78
N TRP A 51 11.35 19.04 -1.76
CA TRP A 51 10.32 18.30 -1.02
C TRP A 51 9.29 19.32 -0.47
N PRO A 52 7.96 19.04 -0.46
CA PRO A 52 7.29 17.83 -0.96
C PRO A 52 7.53 17.57 -2.45
N LEU A 53 7.34 16.30 -2.85
CA LEU A 53 7.51 15.91 -4.26
C LEU A 53 6.44 16.57 -5.14
N PRO A 54 6.70 16.73 -6.48
CA PRO A 54 5.74 17.35 -7.37
C PRO A 54 4.46 16.52 -7.54
N LEU A 55 3.30 17.16 -7.41
CA LEU A 55 2.03 16.60 -7.88
C LEU A 55 2.07 16.46 -9.41
N LEU A 56 1.85 15.25 -9.91
CA LEU A 56 1.85 14.99 -11.35
C LEU A 56 0.42 15.02 -11.90
N ASN A 57 0.30 15.57 -13.11
CA ASN A 57 -0.97 15.62 -13.83
C ASN A 57 -0.75 15.13 -15.26
N PHE A 58 -1.53 14.15 -15.67
CA PHE A 58 -1.50 13.54 -17.00
C PHE A 58 -2.90 13.49 -17.60
N THR A 59 -2.95 13.14 -18.88
CA THR A 59 -4.18 12.77 -19.58
C THR A 59 -4.03 11.32 -20.05
N LYS A 60 -5.10 10.56 -20.02
CA LYS A 60 -5.15 9.19 -20.57
C LYS A 60 -4.66 9.19 -22.02
N GLY A 61 -3.77 8.27 -22.34
CA GLY A 61 -3.07 8.21 -23.62
C GLY A 61 -1.70 8.88 -23.62
N ASP A 62 -1.36 9.69 -22.61
CA ASP A 62 -0.05 10.31 -22.49
C ASP A 62 1.05 9.26 -22.30
N ARG A 63 2.22 9.55 -22.86
CA ARG A 63 3.44 8.77 -22.66
C ARG A 63 4.30 9.42 -21.58
N VAL A 64 4.74 8.63 -20.62
CA VAL A 64 5.60 9.07 -19.52
C VAL A 64 6.98 8.44 -19.67
N ILE A 65 8.01 9.28 -19.63
CA ILE A 65 9.42 8.89 -19.67
C ILE A 65 10.10 9.52 -18.47
N VAL A 66 10.62 8.69 -17.57
CA VAL A 66 11.28 9.15 -16.34
C VAL A 66 12.67 8.53 -16.24
N ASN A 67 13.70 9.35 -16.23
CA ASN A 67 15.05 8.96 -15.86
C ASN A 67 15.20 9.16 -14.35
N VAL A 68 15.30 8.08 -13.59
CA VAL A 68 15.46 8.11 -12.13
C VAL A 68 16.93 7.90 -11.79
N HIS A 69 17.63 8.98 -11.47
CA HIS A 69 19.01 8.95 -11.01
C HIS A 69 19.06 8.86 -9.49
N ASN A 70 19.75 7.86 -8.94
CA ASN A 70 19.93 7.70 -7.51
C ASN A 70 21.12 8.55 -6.98
N GLY A 71 20.82 9.75 -6.49
CA GLY A 71 21.77 10.66 -5.83
C GLY A 71 21.86 10.51 -4.31
N LEU A 72 21.24 9.51 -3.70
CA LEU A 72 21.22 9.34 -2.23
C LEU A 72 22.60 9.01 -1.63
N GLY A 73 23.44 8.32 -2.38
CA GLY A 73 24.82 8.00 -1.98
C GLY A 73 24.96 6.85 -0.98
N ASN A 74 23.94 6.53 -0.19
CA ASN A 74 24.00 5.53 0.88
C ASN A 74 22.86 4.51 0.87
N GLN A 75 21.87 4.67 -0.01
CA GLN A 75 20.74 3.74 -0.16
C GLN A 75 20.43 3.52 -1.64
N SER A 76 20.00 2.31 -2.00
CA SER A 76 19.36 2.05 -3.28
C SER A 76 17.95 2.63 -3.29
N THR A 77 17.35 2.77 -4.47
CA THR A 77 15.98 3.28 -4.61
C THR A 77 15.23 2.58 -5.74
N SER A 78 13.94 2.85 -5.85
CA SER A 78 13.06 2.47 -6.97
C SER A 78 11.90 3.44 -7.05
N VAL A 79 11.04 3.32 -8.06
CA VAL A 79 9.74 4.00 -8.09
C VAL A 79 8.66 3.07 -8.60
N HIS A 80 7.53 3.06 -7.91
CA HIS A 80 6.29 2.41 -8.30
C HIS A 80 5.22 3.47 -8.52
N PHE A 81 4.46 3.33 -9.61
CA PHE A 81 3.29 4.15 -9.91
C PHE A 81 2.05 3.38 -9.47
N HIS A 82 1.66 3.60 -8.21
CA HIS A 82 0.65 2.82 -7.52
C HIS A 82 -0.72 2.90 -8.19
N GLY A 83 -1.28 1.73 -8.49
CA GLY A 83 -2.55 1.55 -9.15
C GLY A 83 -2.48 1.57 -10.68
N PHE A 84 -1.29 1.76 -11.27
CA PHE A 84 -1.13 1.66 -12.72
C PHE A 84 -1.16 0.22 -13.19
N PHE A 85 -1.87 -0.04 -14.30
CA PHE A 85 -1.95 -1.37 -14.87
C PHE A 85 -0.63 -1.82 -15.51
N GLN A 86 0.20 -0.88 -15.96
CA GLN A 86 1.45 -1.21 -16.69
C GLN A 86 1.22 -2.25 -17.78
N ASN A 87 0.09 -2.13 -18.49
CA ASN A 87 -0.32 -3.10 -19.49
C ASN A 87 0.71 -3.20 -20.63
N GLY A 88 1.32 -4.39 -20.77
CA GLY A 88 2.40 -4.64 -21.71
C GLY A 88 3.76 -4.01 -21.33
N THR A 89 3.87 -3.44 -20.13
CA THR A 89 5.10 -2.80 -19.59
C THR A 89 5.33 -3.17 -18.12
N THR A 90 5.10 -4.45 -17.75
CA THR A 90 5.26 -4.95 -16.37
C THR A 90 6.64 -4.65 -15.78
N GLU A 91 7.69 -4.55 -16.61
CA GLU A 91 9.04 -4.17 -16.20
C GLU A 91 9.14 -2.73 -15.68
N MET A 92 8.11 -1.90 -15.92
CA MET A 92 8.02 -0.52 -15.41
C MET A 92 7.22 -0.40 -14.10
N ASP A 93 6.75 -1.52 -13.54
CA ASP A 93 5.96 -1.54 -12.30
C ASP A 93 6.75 -1.07 -11.07
N GLY A 94 8.03 -1.44 -10.97
CA GLY A 94 8.95 -0.79 -10.05
C GLY A 94 9.37 -1.52 -8.78
N PRO A 95 8.71 -2.61 -8.29
CA PRO A 95 9.14 -3.29 -7.07
C PRO A 95 10.43 -4.10 -7.30
N PRO A 96 11.50 -3.84 -6.51
CA PRO A 96 12.76 -4.58 -6.60
C PRO A 96 12.58 -6.05 -6.21
N GLY A 97 13.28 -6.93 -6.93
CA GLY A 97 13.18 -8.37 -6.72
C GLY A 97 11.98 -9.03 -7.39
N LEU A 98 11.05 -8.24 -7.92
CA LEU A 98 9.93 -8.71 -8.74
C LEU A 98 10.14 -8.35 -10.21
N THR A 99 9.98 -7.08 -10.56
CA THR A 99 10.01 -6.61 -11.95
C THR A 99 11.32 -5.96 -12.34
N GLN A 100 12.15 -5.59 -11.36
CA GLN A 100 13.42 -4.90 -11.54
C GLN A 100 14.43 -5.19 -10.42
N CYS A 101 15.64 -4.69 -10.61
CA CYS A 101 16.65 -4.59 -9.57
C CYS A 101 16.54 -3.23 -8.84
N ASN A 102 17.03 -3.14 -7.59
CA ASN A 102 17.22 -1.86 -6.94
C ASN A 102 18.16 -0.98 -7.77
N ILE A 103 17.89 0.32 -7.83
CA ILE A 103 18.78 1.32 -8.46
C ILE A 103 19.87 1.68 -7.45
N PRO A 104 21.15 1.25 -7.63
CA PRO A 104 22.21 1.57 -6.69
C PRO A 104 22.56 3.07 -6.71
N PRO A 105 23.23 3.59 -5.66
CA PRO A 105 23.75 4.97 -5.68
C PRO A 105 24.61 5.26 -6.89
N GLY A 106 24.32 6.37 -7.59
CA GLY A 106 25.02 6.83 -8.77
C GLY A 106 24.48 6.28 -10.10
N GLU A 107 23.61 5.26 -10.06
CA GLU A 107 23.00 4.69 -11.26
C GLU A 107 21.70 5.39 -11.65
N THR A 108 21.27 5.14 -12.90
CA THR A 108 20.04 5.73 -13.46
C THR A 108 19.20 4.64 -14.12
N MET A 109 17.92 4.57 -13.76
CA MET A 109 16.94 3.69 -14.38
C MET A 109 15.93 4.46 -15.21
N LEU A 110 15.57 3.92 -16.37
CA LEU A 110 14.59 4.50 -17.28
C LEU A 110 13.25 3.80 -17.09
N TYR A 111 12.20 4.59 -16.78
CA TYR A 111 10.81 4.18 -16.84
C TYR A 111 10.16 4.81 -18.08
N ASN A 112 9.46 4.02 -18.87
CA ASN A 112 8.88 4.48 -20.14
C ASN A 112 7.62 3.66 -20.47
N PHE A 113 6.46 4.26 -20.26
CA PHE A 113 5.16 3.62 -20.44
C PHE A 113 4.12 4.61 -20.97
N THR A 114 2.99 4.07 -21.43
CA THR A 114 1.82 4.86 -21.85
C THR A 114 0.69 4.65 -20.85
N ILE A 115 0.01 5.72 -20.47
CA ILE A 115 -1.10 5.69 -19.52
C ILE A 115 -2.39 5.28 -20.26
N ASP A 116 -3.01 4.18 -19.85
CA ASP A 116 -4.24 3.66 -20.45
C ASP A 116 -5.48 3.78 -19.55
N GLN A 117 -5.35 4.43 -18.40
CA GLN A 117 -6.36 4.57 -17.36
C GLN A 117 -6.52 6.02 -16.91
N SER A 118 -7.57 6.32 -16.13
CA SER A 118 -7.83 7.65 -15.55
C SER A 118 -8.21 7.54 -14.09
N GLY A 119 -8.09 8.64 -13.35
CA GLY A 119 -8.46 8.71 -11.94
C GLY A 119 -7.37 9.27 -11.03
N THR A 120 -7.48 8.95 -9.75
CA THR A 120 -6.57 9.41 -8.70
C THR A 120 -5.62 8.29 -8.29
N TYR A 121 -4.33 8.56 -8.38
CA TYR A 121 -3.24 7.63 -8.13
C TYR A 121 -2.15 8.32 -7.30
N TRP A 122 -1.04 7.62 -7.08
CA TRP A 122 0.13 8.17 -6.43
C TRP A 122 1.41 7.44 -6.89
N TYR A 123 2.57 7.96 -6.57
CA TYR A 123 3.83 7.32 -6.88
C TYR A 123 4.74 7.37 -5.66
N HIS A 124 5.53 6.31 -5.47
CA HIS A 124 6.39 6.15 -4.29
C HIS A 124 7.54 5.18 -4.54
N SER A 125 8.54 5.23 -3.67
CA SER A 125 9.55 4.18 -3.65
C SER A 125 8.96 2.85 -3.16
N HIS A 126 9.37 1.77 -3.78
CA HIS A 126 9.06 0.41 -3.34
C HIS A 126 10.29 -0.28 -2.74
N THR A 127 11.22 0.50 -2.20
CA THR A 127 12.46 0.03 -1.56
C THR A 127 12.39 0.27 -0.06
N LYS A 128 12.22 -0.81 0.73
CA LYS A 128 12.36 -0.87 2.20
C LYS A 128 12.06 0.44 2.95
N GLY A 129 10.81 0.80 3.05
CA GLY A 129 10.37 1.93 3.86
C GLY A 129 10.80 3.32 3.39
N GLN A 130 11.22 3.51 2.14
CA GLN A 130 11.66 4.82 1.68
C GLN A 130 10.52 5.83 1.50
N TYR A 131 9.29 5.40 1.18
CA TYR A 131 8.22 6.35 0.97
C TYR A 131 7.78 7.08 2.25
N PRO A 132 7.75 6.47 3.45
CA PRO A 132 7.58 7.22 4.70
C PRO A 132 8.72 8.21 5.01
N ASP A 133 9.90 7.99 4.43
CA ASP A 133 11.00 8.96 4.48
C ASP A 133 10.87 10.09 3.45
N GLY A 134 9.70 10.23 2.79
CA GLY A 134 9.36 11.35 1.93
C GLY A 134 9.25 11.02 0.44
N TRP A 135 9.63 9.83 -0.02
CA TRP A 135 9.61 9.43 -1.43
C TRP A 135 8.20 9.00 -1.87
N ARG A 136 7.22 9.95 -1.83
CA ARG A 136 5.80 9.71 -2.11
C ARG A 136 5.10 10.98 -2.55
N GLN A 137 4.15 10.89 -3.50
CA GLN A 137 3.23 11.99 -3.85
C GLN A 137 2.08 11.47 -4.70
N ALA A 138 0.93 12.16 -4.65
CA ALA A 138 -0.22 11.91 -5.50
C ALA A 138 0.05 12.26 -6.97
N LEU A 139 -0.71 11.62 -7.86
CA LEU A 139 -0.81 11.98 -9.27
C LEU A 139 -2.25 11.82 -9.76
N VAL A 140 -2.63 12.61 -10.76
CA VAL A 140 -3.98 12.63 -11.34
C VAL A 140 -3.89 12.37 -12.83
N ILE A 141 -4.76 11.51 -13.32
CA ILE A 141 -4.93 11.25 -14.75
C ILE A 141 -6.33 11.67 -15.17
N HIS A 142 -6.40 12.68 -16.04
CA HIS A 142 -7.64 13.19 -16.59
C HIS A 142 -8.08 12.34 -17.81
N ASP A 143 -9.40 12.25 -18.01
CA ASP A 143 -10.00 11.61 -19.18
C ASP A 143 -11.15 12.48 -19.68
N GLU A 144 -11.31 12.59 -20.98
CA GLU A 144 -12.46 13.29 -21.60
C GLU A 144 -13.78 12.56 -21.31
N ASP A 145 -13.71 11.27 -21.02
CA ASP A 145 -14.85 10.40 -20.68
C ASP A 145 -15.21 10.41 -19.19
N ASP A 146 -14.63 11.31 -18.36
CA ASP A 146 -15.02 11.47 -16.95
C ASP A 146 -16.53 11.80 -16.86
N PRO A 147 -17.34 10.93 -16.20
CA PRO A 147 -18.79 11.08 -16.15
C PRO A 147 -19.25 12.32 -15.38
N TYR A 148 -18.35 12.94 -14.61
CA TYR A 148 -18.63 14.11 -13.78
C TYR A 148 -18.11 15.43 -14.34
N ILE A 149 -17.48 15.43 -15.53
CA ILE A 149 -17.05 16.64 -16.21
C ILE A 149 -18.23 17.63 -16.32
N GLY A 150 -17.97 18.88 -15.93
CA GLY A 150 -18.95 19.96 -15.93
C GLY A 150 -19.88 20.00 -14.71
N GLN A 151 -19.79 19.05 -13.80
CA GLN A 151 -20.51 19.08 -12.53
C GLN A 151 -19.73 19.80 -11.42
N TYR A 152 -18.45 20.06 -11.62
CA TYR A 152 -17.59 20.82 -10.71
C TYR A 152 -16.86 21.95 -11.42
N SER A 153 -16.48 22.98 -10.67
CA SER A 153 -15.80 24.17 -11.20
C SER A 153 -14.28 24.04 -11.20
N GLN A 154 -13.74 23.27 -10.26
CA GLN A 154 -12.30 23.04 -10.05
C GLN A 154 -12.11 21.76 -9.24
N GLU A 155 -10.92 21.18 -9.31
CA GLU A 155 -10.52 20.04 -8.48
C GLU A 155 -9.39 20.43 -7.52
N TYR A 156 -9.34 19.72 -6.39
CA TYR A 156 -8.28 19.81 -5.38
C TYR A 156 -7.79 18.41 -5.01
N VAL A 157 -6.48 18.27 -4.88
CA VAL A 157 -5.87 17.03 -4.40
C VAL A 157 -5.51 17.20 -2.93
N ILE A 158 -5.98 16.26 -2.11
CA ILE A 158 -5.66 16.18 -0.68
C ILE A 158 -4.95 14.85 -0.44
N THR A 159 -3.75 14.92 0.11
CA THR A 159 -3.05 13.74 0.61
C THR A 159 -3.12 13.70 2.13
N LEU A 160 -3.39 12.53 2.69
CA LEU A 160 -3.22 12.25 4.10
C LEU A 160 -1.99 11.38 4.30
N SER A 161 -1.26 11.61 5.37
CA SER A 161 -0.11 10.79 5.69
C SER A 161 0.20 10.80 7.19
N ASP A 162 0.96 9.80 7.61
CA ASP A 162 1.62 9.74 8.90
C ASP A 162 3.07 10.25 8.78
N TRP A 163 3.60 10.79 9.86
CA TRP A 163 4.92 11.38 9.92
C TRP A 163 5.73 10.84 11.10
N TYR A 164 6.92 10.32 10.79
CA TYR A 164 7.89 9.81 11.75
C TYR A 164 9.04 10.80 11.91
N HIS A 165 9.60 10.96 13.11
CA HIS A 165 10.77 11.81 13.34
C HIS A 165 12.08 11.07 13.06
N ASP A 166 12.10 9.75 13.23
CA ASP A 166 13.25 8.89 12.91
C ASP A 166 13.10 8.34 11.48
N GLN A 167 14.25 8.04 10.85
CA GLN A 167 14.27 7.47 9.50
C GLN A 167 13.92 5.97 9.52
N MET A 168 13.28 5.51 8.47
CA MET A 168 12.80 4.14 8.32
C MET A 168 13.87 3.06 8.53
N PRO A 169 15.13 3.18 8.05
CA PRO A 169 16.14 2.13 8.32
C PRO A 169 16.42 1.89 9.81
N SER A 170 16.26 2.92 10.65
CA SER A 170 16.38 2.77 12.10
C SER A 170 15.13 2.11 12.68
N LEU A 171 13.96 2.59 12.30
CA LEU A 171 12.68 2.10 12.79
C LEU A 171 12.43 0.63 12.38
N LEU A 172 12.75 0.26 11.14
CA LEU A 172 12.64 -1.13 10.66
C LEU A 172 13.58 -2.09 11.45
N LYS A 173 14.78 -1.63 11.77
CA LYS A 173 15.70 -2.43 12.59
C LYS A 173 15.19 -2.64 14.01
N GLU A 174 14.46 -1.67 14.57
CA GLU A 174 13.82 -1.80 15.88
C GLU A 174 12.56 -2.67 15.80
N PHE A 175 11.77 -2.50 14.73
CA PHE A 175 10.54 -3.24 14.50
C PHE A 175 10.79 -4.73 14.33
N ILE A 176 11.67 -5.14 13.40
CA ILE A 176 12.03 -6.55 13.17
C ILE A 176 13.26 -6.86 14.06
N SER A 177 13.02 -7.01 15.34
CA SER A 177 14.08 -7.30 16.32
C SER A 177 13.59 -8.18 17.48
N VAL A 178 14.54 -8.84 18.14
CA VAL A 178 14.27 -9.64 19.35
C VAL A 178 13.80 -8.78 20.52
N GLU A 179 14.09 -7.50 20.53
CA GLU A 179 13.64 -6.53 21.53
C GLU A 179 12.16 -6.16 21.34
N ASN A 180 11.59 -6.44 20.17
CA ASN A 180 10.17 -6.24 19.82
C ASN A 180 9.48 -7.56 19.46
N PRO A 181 9.39 -8.52 20.39
CA PRO A 181 8.89 -9.86 20.09
C PRO A 181 7.37 -9.93 19.85
N THR A 182 6.63 -8.87 20.17
CA THR A 182 5.20 -8.76 19.91
C THR A 182 4.88 -8.21 18.52
N GLY A 183 5.88 -7.65 17.82
CA GLY A 183 5.69 -7.03 16.52
C GLY A 183 4.98 -5.69 16.57
N ALA A 184 4.99 -4.99 17.72
CA ALA A 184 4.40 -3.66 17.85
C ALA A 184 5.03 -2.69 16.85
N GLU A 185 4.21 -2.07 16.00
CA GLU A 185 4.66 -1.15 14.97
C GLU A 185 5.11 0.18 15.60
N PRO A 186 6.16 0.80 15.05
CA PRO A 186 6.54 2.16 15.45
C PRO A 186 5.39 3.15 15.25
N VAL A 187 5.02 3.85 16.32
CA VAL A 187 3.94 4.84 16.30
C VAL A 187 4.44 6.14 15.66
N PRO A 188 3.73 6.72 14.67
CA PRO A 188 4.08 8.01 14.09
C PRO A 188 4.02 9.13 15.14
N LYS A 189 4.48 10.32 14.80
CA LYS A 189 4.47 11.50 15.68
C LYS A 189 3.34 12.46 15.35
N SER A 190 3.00 12.58 14.06
CA SER A 190 1.99 13.54 13.60
C SER A 190 1.24 13.03 12.38
N ALA A 191 -0.05 13.41 12.26
CA ALA A 191 -0.80 13.36 11.02
C ALA A 191 -0.44 14.56 10.15
N LEU A 192 -0.39 14.38 8.81
CA LEU A 192 -0.20 15.46 7.85
C LEU A 192 -1.28 15.45 6.78
N MET A 193 -1.57 16.64 6.24
CA MET A 193 -2.46 16.85 5.09
C MET A 193 -1.71 17.68 4.05
N ASN A 194 -1.49 17.14 2.83
CA ASN A 194 -0.59 17.72 1.83
C ASN A 194 0.80 18.04 2.38
N GLU A 195 1.35 17.10 3.15
CA GLU A 195 2.66 17.20 3.80
C GLU A 195 2.82 18.48 4.66
N THR A 196 1.72 18.95 5.28
CA THR A 196 1.69 20.09 6.22
C THR A 196 0.60 19.91 7.26
N GLN A 197 0.60 20.76 8.28
CA GLN A 197 -0.50 20.87 9.28
C GLN A 197 -1.34 22.14 9.10
N ASN A 198 -1.17 22.86 7.99
CA ASN A 198 -1.80 24.17 7.78
C ASN A 198 -2.46 24.31 6.40
N LEU A 199 -2.98 23.23 5.82
CA LEU A 199 -3.61 23.28 4.50
C LEU A 199 -4.78 24.26 4.50
N THR A 200 -4.82 25.13 3.48
CA THR A 200 -5.91 26.10 3.28
C THR A 200 -6.38 26.02 1.83
N ILE A 201 -7.66 25.77 1.63
CA ILE A 201 -8.32 25.71 0.33
C ILE A 201 -9.36 26.81 0.26
N PHE A 202 -9.19 27.73 -0.71
CA PHE A 202 -10.13 28.83 -0.95
C PHE A 202 -11.26 28.35 -1.85
N VAL A 203 -12.50 28.66 -1.45
CA VAL A 203 -13.70 28.24 -2.16
C VAL A 203 -14.69 29.38 -2.35
N GLU A 204 -15.48 29.30 -3.40
CA GLU A 204 -16.55 30.27 -3.67
C GLU A 204 -17.90 29.69 -3.25
N PRO A 205 -18.76 30.49 -2.55
CA PRO A 205 -20.11 30.07 -2.19
C PRO A 205 -20.92 29.55 -3.38
N GLY A 206 -21.64 28.46 -3.17
CA GLY A 206 -22.54 27.84 -4.16
C GLY A 206 -21.85 27.08 -5.30
N LYS A 207 -20.51 27.04 -5.35
CA LYS A 207 -19.76 26.22 -6.33
C LYS A 207 -19.64 24.79 -5.84
N THR A 208 -19.55 23.87 -6.79
CA THR A 208 -19.19 22.47 -6.53
C THR A 208 -17.75 22.25 -6.92
N TYR A 209 -17.01 21.54 -6.08
CA TYR A 209 -15.60 21.17 -6.28
C TYR A 209 -15.44 19.66 -6.24
N LEU A 210 -14.51 19.14 -7.03
CA LEU A 210 -14.05 17.76 -6.93
C LEU A 210 -12.84 17.72 -6.00
N PHE A 211 -12.91 16.91 -4.96
CA PHE A 211 -11.78 16.63 -4.07
C PHE A 211 -11.26 15.22 -4.35
N ARG A 212 -9.97 15.11 -4.58
CA ARG A 212 -9.25 13.85 -4.78
C ARG A 212 -8.42 13.58 -3.54
N LEU A 213 -8.85 12.62 -2.74
CA LEU A 213 -8.23 12.24 -1.47
C LEU A 213 -7.41 10.97 -1.65
N ALA A 214 -6.15 10.99 -1.20
CA ALA A 214 -5.28 9.82 -1.19
C ALA A 214 -4.62 9.68 0.18
N ASN A 215 -4.62 8.49 0.78
CA ASN A 215 -3.78 8.20 1.93
C ASN A 215 -2.45 7.63 1.45
N ILE A 216 -1.40 8.43 1.54
CA ILE A 216 -0.02 8.09 1.17
C ILE A 216 0.85 7.78 2.39
N GLY A 217 0.21 7.48 3.54
CA GLY A 217 0.87 7.11 4.80
C GLY A 217 1.39 5.68 4.79
N ALA A 218 2.29 5.38 5.72
CA ALA A 218 2.93 4.08 5.85
C ALA A 218 2.14 3.08 6.70
N PHE A 219 1.33 3.58 7.63
CA PHE A 219 0.67 2.75 8.63
C PHE A 219 -0.77 3.18 8.89
N ALA A 220 -0.98 4.43 9.32
CA ALA A 220 -2.24 4.86 9.87
C ALA A 220 -3.33 4.97 8.81
N SER A 221 -4.39 4.17 8.94
CA SER A 221 -5.67 4.51 8.35
C SER A 221 -6.18 5.79 8.98
N GLN A 222 -6.97 6.57 8.23
CA GLN A 222 -7.46 7.84 8.73
C GLN A 222 -8.96 7.99 8.45
N TYR A 223 -9.65 8.63 9.38
CA TYR A 223 -10.98 9.17 9.17
C TYR A 223 -10.83 10.56 8.56
N PHE A 224 -11.61 10.87 7.53
CA PHE A 224 -11.62 12.18 6.88
C PHE A 224 -13.04 12.73 6.79
N TRP A 225 -13.21 14.01 7.15
CA TRP A 225 -14.47 14.73 6.97
C TRP A 225 -14.25 16.24 6.76
N ILE A 226 -15.29 16.89 6.27
CA ILE A 226 -15.37 18.34 6.14
C ILE A 226 -16.56 18.80 6.97
N GLU A 227 -16.33 19.63 7.98
CA GLU A 227 -17.40 20.09 8.87
C GLU A 227 -18.56 20.75 8.12
N ASP A 228 -19.78 20.36 8.48
CA ASP A 228 -21.03 20.85 7.90
C ASP A 228 -21.16 20.69 6.37
N HIS A 229 -20.36 19.82 5.73
CA HIS A 229 -20.46 19.54 4.31
C HIS A 229 -20.63 18.03 4.06
N GLU A 230 -21.53 17.69 3.17
CA GLU A 230 -21.68 16.32 2.65
C GLU A 230 -20.68 16.09 1.52
N MET A 231 -20.08 14.91 1.50
CA MET A 231 -19.19 14.44 0.46
C MET A 231 -19.94 13.43 -0.41
N GLN A 232 -20.04 13.69 -1.71
CA GLN A 232 -20.61 12.72 -2.66
C GLN A 232 -19.46 11.95 -3.31
N ILE A 233 -19.19 10.74 -2.83
CA ILE A 233 -18.16 9.87 -3.41
C ILE A 233 -18.55 9.52 -4.84
N VAL A 234 -17.61 9.68 -5.78
CA VAL A 234 -17.79 9.46 -7.21
C VAL A 234 -16.68 8.61 -7.84
N GLU A 235 -15.60 8.34 -7.10
CA GLU A 235 -14.47 7.50 -7.55
C GLU A 235 -13.81 6.84 -6.36
N VAL A 236 -13.37 5.58 -6.52
CA VAL A 236 -12.46 4.88 -5.62
C VAL A 236 -11.37 4.17 -6.41
N ASP A 237 -10.10 4.37 -6.05
CA ASP A 237 -8.91 3.74 -6.64
C ASP A 237 -8.92 3.73 -8.18
N GLY A 238 -9.30 4.87 -8.82
CA GLY A 238 -9.38 5.01 -10.27
C GLY A 238 -10.65 4.47 -10.92
N VAL A 239 -11.61 3.98 -10.15
CA VAL A 239 -12.89 3.48 -10.66
C VAL A 239 -14.02 4.46 -10.32
N TRP A 240 -14.64 5.03 -11.34
CA TRP A 240 -15.81 5.88 -11.18
C TRP A 240 -16.99 5.09 -10.62
N THR A 241 -17.73 5.70 -9.70
CA THR A 241 -18.92 5.11 -9.06
C THR A 241 -20.15 5.96 -9.25
N GLU A 242 -21.34 5.38 -9.10
CA GLU A 242 -22.55 6.15 -8.87
C GLU A 242 -22.38 6.98 -7.59
N PRO A 243 -22.93 8.22 -7.54
CA PRO A 243 -22.73 9.10 -6.39
C PRO A 243 -23.27 8.49 -5.09
N ALA A 244 -22.46 8.47 -4.06
CA ALA A 244 -22.85 8.01 -2.73
C ALA A 244 -22.49 9.06 -1.67
N THR A 245 -23.47 9.45 -0.83
CA THR A 245 -23.27 10.47 0.19
C THR A 245 -22.58 9.91 1.41
N ALA A 246 -21.51 10.56 1.83
CA ALA A 246 -20.75 10.25 3.04
C ALA A 246 -20.59 11.50 3.90
N GLU A 247 -20.80 11.37 5.21
CA GLU A 247 -20.42 12.39 6.20
C GLU A 247 -18.96 12.22 6.60
N ARG A 248 -18.47 10.98 6.61
CA ARG A 248 -17.08 10.64 6.93
C ARG A 248 -16.59 9.47 6.08
N ILE A 249 -15.36 9.57 5.61
CA ILE A 249 -14.66 8.54 4.85
C ILE A 249 -13.59 7.92 5.76
N TYR A 250 -13.52 6.60 5.79
CA TYR A 250 -12.39 5.85 6.33
C TYR A 250 -11.47 5.46 5.18
N ILE A 251 -10.22 5.83 5.24
CA ILE A 251 -9.25 5.63 4.18
C ILE A 251 -7.95 5.05 4.72
N SER A 252 -7.61 3.83 4.30
CA SER A 252 -6.34 3.19 4.67
C SER A 252 -5.18 3.62 3.78
N SER A 253 -3.96 3.26 4.18
CA SER A 253 -2.78 3.41 3.32
C SER A 253 -3.06 2.90 1.91
N ALA A 254 -2.65 3.67 0.91
CA ALA A 254 -2.79 3.45 -0.52
C ALA A 254 -4.18 3.61 -1.13
N GLN A 255 -5.23 3.69 -0.35
CA GLN A 255 -6.57 3.93 -0.88
C GLN A 255 -6.74 5.37 -1.38
N ARG A 256 -7.64 5.55 -2.39
CA ARG A 256 -8.01 6.86 -2.93
C ARG A 256 -9.52 6.96 -3.01
N TYR A 257 -10.02 8.16 -2.80
CA TYR A 257 -11.42 8.53 -3.00
C TYR A 257 -11.49 9.87 -3.69
N SER A 258 -12.36 10.00 -4.70
CA SER A 258 -12.76 11.33 -5.19
C SER A 258 -14.22 11.59 -4.86
N PHE A 259 -14.52 12.80 -4.42
CA PHE A 259 -15.86 13.18 -4.02
C PHE A 259 -16.18 14.62 -4.40
N LEU A 260 -17.43 14.87 -4.72
CA LEU A 260 -17.96 16.19 -4.99
C LEU A 260 -18.45 16.83 -3.68
N VAL A 261 -18.14 18.11 -3.49
CA VAL A 261 -18.67 18.93 -2.38
C VAL A 261 -19.26 20.19 -2.96
N THR A 262 -20.54 20.42 -2.69
CA THR A 262 -21.19 21.69 -3.03
C THR A 262 -21.08 22.64 -1.86
N MET A 263 -20.45 23.78 -2.11
CA MET A 263 -20.24 24.82 -1.11
C MET A 263 -21.57 25.46 -0.71
N LYS A 264 -21.64 25.93 0.53
CA LYS A 264 -22.79 26.67 1.05
C LYS A 264 -22.99 27.99 0.27
N ASN A 265 -24.23 28.40 0.04
CA ASN A 265 -24.53 29.59 -0.76
C ASN A 265 -24.11 30.89 -0.08
N GLU A 266 -24.27 30.96 1.23
CA GLU A 266 -23.93 32.16 2.04
C GLU A 266 -23.24 31.72 3.31
N THR A 267 -22.04 32.25 3.54
CA THR A 267 -21.32 32.02 4.79
C THR A 267 -20.33 33.13 5.09
N SER A 268 -20.23 33.47 6.35
CA SER A 268 -19.25 34.40 6.89
C SER A 268 -18.24 33.69 7.80
N ARG A 269 -18.22 32.34 7.75
CA ARG A 269 -17.30 31.51 8.52
C ARG A 269 -16.58 30.52 7.62
N ASN A 270 -15.42 30.10 8.06
CA ASN A 270 -14.63 29.03 7.47
C ASN A 270 -14.96 27.69 8.15
N TYR A 271 -14.59 26.58 7.53
CA TYR A 271 -14.89 25.24 8.02
C TYR A 271 -13.62 24.39 8.09
N ALA A 272 -13.51 23.57 9.14
CA ALA A 272 -12.42 22.62 9.26
C ALA A 272 -12.59 21.43 8.31
N MET A 273 -11.47 21.00 7.73
CA MET A 273 -11.28 19.69 7.11
C MET A 273 -10.39 18.90 8.06
N VAL A 274 -10.79 17.70 8.45
CA VAL A 274 -10.08 16.94 9.47
C VAL A 274 -9.64 15.60 8.91
N GLY A 275 -8.35 15.28 9.10
CA GLY A 275 -7.80 13.93 9.01
C GLY A 275 -7.50 13.45 10.43
N SER A 276 -7.98 12.28 10.81
CA SER A 276 -7.76 11.70 12.14
C SER A 276 -7.29 10.27 12.00
N MET A 277 -6.10 9.94 12.49
CA MET A 277 -5.58 8.57 12.48
C MET A 277 -6.50 7.64 13.27
N ASP A 278 -6.69 6.44 12.78
CA ASP A 278 -7.32 5.34 13.51
C ASP A 278 -6.36 4.86 14.61
N THR A 279 -6.60 5.30 15.83
CA THR A 279 -5.73 4.99 16.97
C THR A 279 -5.85 3.55 17.46
N ASP A 280 -6.87 2.81 17.03
CA ASP A 280 -7.06 1.39 17.36
C ASP A 280 -6.01 0.50 16.64
N LEU A 281 -5.32 1.05 15.64
CA LEU A 281 -4.19 0.37 14.98
C LEU A 281 -2.90 0.37 15.82
N PHE A 282 -2.82 1.18 16.88
CA PHE A 282 -1.59 1.36 17.64
C PHE A 282 -1.62 0.54 18.93
N ASP A 283 -0.64 -0.34 19.12
CA ASP A 283 -0.46 -1.10 20.37
C ASP A 283 -0.29 -0.18 21.59
N THR A 284 0.26 0.98 21.38
CA THR A 284 0.42 2.01 22.40
C THR A 284 0.01 3.37 21.86
N LEU A 285 -0.64 4.20 22.68
CA LEU A 285 -1.02 5.55 22.33
C LEU A 285 -0.20 6.57 23.15
N PRO A 286 0.93 7.09 22.63
CA PRO A 286 1.73 8.07 23.35
C PRO A 286 0.99 9.40 23.52
N ASP A 287 1.08 10.03 24.70
CA ASP A 287 0.51 11.37 24.96
C ASP A 287 1.03 12.45 23.98
N SER A 288 2.19 12.22 23.37
CA SER A 288 2.83 13.14 22.42
C SER A 288 2.37 12.94 20.95
N LEU A 289 1.54 11.95 20.67
CA LEU A 289 1.06 11.70 19.32
C LEU A 289 0.04 12.77 18.91
N ASN A 290 0.33 13.49 17.84
CA ASN A 290 -0.63 14.36 17.18
C ASN A 290 -1.37 13.61 16.07
N TYR A 291 -2.38 12.82 16.45
CA TYR A 291 -3.11 11.95 15.52
C TYR A 291 -4.14 12.71 14.66
N ASN A 292 -4.42 13.97 14.95
CA ASN A 292 -5.31 14.82 14.17
C ASN A 292 -4.52 15.83 13.33
N VAL A 293 -4.96 16.05 12.10
CA VAL A 293 -4.53 17.17 11.26
C VAL A 293 -5.75 17.96 10.79
N THR A 294 -5.64 19.29 10.84
CA THR A 294 -6.72 20.19 10.43
C THR A 294 -6.28 21.07 9.27
N GLY A 295 -7.02 21.00 8.15
CA GLY A 295 -7.01 22.00 7.10
C GLY A 295 -8.28 22.84 7.14
N TRP A 296 -8.39 23.83 6.25
CA TRP A 296 -9.56 24.72 6.23
C TRP A 296 -10.09 24.95 4.82
N LEU A 297 -11.42 24.84 4.69
CA LEU A 297 -12.16 25.46 3.60
C LEU A 297 -12.40 26.94 3.96
N VAL A 298 -11.82 27.83 3.18
CA VAL A 298 -11.88 29.27 3.42
C VAL A 298 -12.85 29.92 2.45
N TYR A 299 -13.97 30.39 2.99
CA TYR A 299 -14.99 31.18 2.30
C TYR A 299 -14.75 32.67 2.45
N ASP A 300 -14.17 33.10 3.56
CA ASP A 300 -13.84 34.48 3.90
C ASP A 300 -12.46 34.54 4.55
N GLU A 301 -11.51 35.16 3.88
CA GLU A 301 -10.15 35.34 4.40
C GLU A 301 -10.07 36.17 5.68
N SER A 302 -11.08 37.00 5.93
CA SER A 302 -11.14 37.84 7.13
C SER A 302 -11.76 37.14 8.35
N ALA A 303 -12.40 35.96 8.12
CA ALA A 303 -13.01 35.17 9.18
C ALA A 303 -11.98 34.24 9.84
N ASP A 304 -12.20 33.91 11.10
CA ASP A 304 -11.36 32.98 11.85
C ASP A 304 -11.34 31.57 11.19
N LYS A 305 -10.23 30.89 11.35
CA LYS A 305 -10.09 29.47 11.08
C LYS A 305 -10.48 28.70 12.34
N PRO A 306 -11.64 28.00 12.34
CA PRO A 306 -12.14 27.37 13.57
C PRO A 306 -11.27 26.15 13.94
N ALA A 307 -11.17 25.87 15.23
CA ALA A 307 -10.78 24.54 15.68
C ALA A 307 -11.88 23.54 15.31
N PRO A 308 -11.51 22.29 14.94
CA PRO A 308 -12.51 21.27 14.65
C PRO A 308 -13.35 20.95 15.89
N ALA A 309 -14.60 20.57 15.67
CA ALA A 309 -15.46 20.08 16.74
C ALA A 309 -14.98 18.70 17.22
N ASP A 310 -15.12 18.44 18.52
CA ASP A 310 -14.88 17.10 19.06
C ASP A 310 -15.96 16.13 18.52
N VAL A 311 -15.50 15.01 17.95
CA VAL A 311 -16.35 13.94 17.43
C VAL A 311 -16.20 12.73 18.34
N ALA A 312 -17.27 12.34 19.02
CA ALA A 312 -17.26 11.23 19.97
C ALA A 312 -17.41 9.85 19.28
N ASP A 313 -18.01 9.83 18.10
CA ASP A 313 -18.27 8.63 17.32
C ASP A 313 -17.76 8.83 15.90
N LEU A 314 -16.89 7.90 15.46
CA LEU A 314 -16.22 7.95 14.16
C LEU A 314 -16.87 6.98 13.15
N ASP A 315 -18.19 6.77 13.21
CA ASP A 315 -18.93 6.07 12.17
C ASP A 315 -18.56 6.60 10.78
N TYR A 316 -18.34 5.71 9.84
CA TYR A 316 -17.88 6.04 8.50
C TYR A 316 -18.70 5.33 7.42
N PHE A 317 -18.60 5.84 6.21
CA PHE A 317 -19.28 5.27 5.04
C PHE A 317 -18.71 3.89 4.70
N ASP A 318 -19.60 2.90 4.51
CA ASP A 318 -19.21 1.55 4.07
C ASP A 318 -19.00 1.52 2.54
N ASP A 319 -17.75 1.55 2.12
CA ASP A 319 -17.34 1.57 0.71
C ASP A 319 -17.65 0.28 -0.07
N TYR A 320 -17.94 -0.83 0.63
CA TYR A 320 -18.42 -2.06 0.01
C TYR A 320 -19.78 -1.87 -0.67
N THR A 321 -20.54 -0.85 -0.29
CA THR A 321 -21.85 -0.50 -0.87
C THR A 321 -21.78 0.30 -2.16
N LEU A 322 -20.59 0.77 -2.57
CA LEU A 322 -20.41 1.54 -3.79
C LEU A 322 -20.70 0.71 -5.04
N VAL A 323 -21.31 1.36 -6.03
CA VAL A 323 -21.65 0.73 -7.31
C VAL A 323 -20.82 1.41 -8.41
N PRO A 324 -20.01 0.66 -9.19
CA PRO A 324 -19.29 1.21 -10.32
C PRO A 324 -20.23 1.84 -11.36
N TYR A 325 -19.86 3.03 -11.85
CA TYR A 325 -20.68 3.82 -12.79
C TYR A 325 -20.95 3.10 -14.13
N ASP A 326 -19.99 2.28 -14.59
CA ASP A 326 -20.10 1.50 -15.82
C ASP A 326 -21.01 0.26 -15.69
N GLY A 327 -21.45 -0.09 -14.49
CA GLY A 327 -22.33 -1.20 -14.21
C GLY A 327 -21.79 -2.58 -14.61
N VAL A 328 -20.45 -2.73 -14.71
CA VAL A 328 -19.81 -4.01 -15.05
C VAL A 328 -20.18 -5.05 -14.00
N LYS A 329 -20.75 -6.16 -14.47
CA LYS A 329 -21.21 -7.26 -13.62
C LYS A 329 -20.03 -8.06 -13.08
N ALA A 330 -20.31 -8.84 -12.03
CA ALA A 330 -19.38 -9.83 -11.53
C ALA A 330 -18.88 -10.73 -12.67
N LEU A 331 -17.57 -10.96 -12.70
CA LEU A 331 -16.94 -11.94 -13.59
C LEU A 331 -17.54 -13.34 -13.36
N PRO A 332 -17.44 -14.26 -14.34
CA PRO A 332 -17.85 -15.65 -14.17
C PRO A 332 -17.22 -16.31 -12.94
N ASP A 333 -17.66 -17.52 -12.61
CA ASP A 333 -17.04 -18.32 -11.55
C ASP A 333 -15.55 -18.51 -11.81
N ALA A 334 -14.75 -18.51 -10.73
CA ALA A 334 -13.30 -18.58 -10.82
C ALA A 334 -12.82 -19.93 -11.37
N ASP A 335 -11.82 -19.86 -12.24
CA ASP A 335 -11.05 -21.02 -12.73
C ASP A 335 -10.07 -21.48 -11.65
N LEU A 336 -9.52 -20.52 -10.87
CA LEU A 336 -8.58 -20.75 -9.78
C LEU A 336 -9.02 -19.99 -8.53
N THR A 337 -8.95 -20.65 -7.37
CA THR A 337 -9.11 -19.99 -6.07
C THR A 337 -7.83 -20.10 -5.27
N ILE A 338 -7.28 -18.98 -4.87
CA ILE A 338 -6.11 -18.85 -3.98
C ILE A 338 -6.63 -18.48 -2.60
N THR A 339 -6.34 -19.30 -1.60
CA THR A 339 -6.67 -18.99 -0.20
C THR A 339 -5.40 -18.58 0.53
N LEU A 340 -5.45 -17.42 1.17
CA LEU A 340 -4.36 -16.84 1.94
C LEU A 340 -4.82 -16.64 3.39
N ASP A 341 -4.23 -17.41 4.31
CA ASP A 341 -4.46 -17.27 5.74
C ASP A 341 -3.33 -16.41 6.31
N LEU A 342 -3.69 -15.19 6.78
CA LEU A 342 -2.76 -14.24 7.36
C LEU A 342 -2.54 -14.56 8.84
N THR A 343 -1.28 -14.65 9.25
CA THR A 343 -0.88 -14.79 10.65
C THR A 343 0.34 -13.93 10.96
N MET A 344 0.50 -13.56 12.24
CA MET A 344 1.69 -12.92 12.77
C MET A 344 2.32 -13.85 13.81
N ASP A 345 3.64 -14.12 13.74
CA ASP A 345 4.33 -15.00 14.71
C ASP A 345 5.85 -14.76 14.70
N ASN A 346 6.54 -15.30 15.71
CA ASN A 346 7.97 -15.21 15.84
C ASN A 346 8.70 -16.33 15.09
N LEU A 347 9.77 -15.97 14.37
CA LEU A 347 10.73 -16.92 13.82
C LEU A 347 11.88 -17.23 14.79
N GLY A 348 12.82 -18.05 14.36
CA GLY A 348 13.89 -18.59 15.20
C GLY A 348 14.89 -17.59 15.77
N ASP A 349 14.91 -16.37 15.24
CA ASP A 349 15.67 -15.24 15.79
C ASP A 349 14.93 -14.49 16.92
N GLY A 350 13.64 -14.81 17.12
CA GLY A 350 12.79 -14.20 18.15
C GLY A 350 12.13 -12.88 17.76
N ALA A 351 12.34 -12.41 16.53
CA ALA A 351 11.60 -11.29 15.98
C ALA A 351 10.23 -11.74 15.43
N ASN A 352 9.27 -10.81 15.36
CA ASN A 352 7.94 -11.06 14.81
C ASN A 352 7.94 -10.84 13.30
N TYR A 353 7.26 -11.73 12.57
CA TYR A 353 7.11 -11.70 11.12
C TYR A 353 5.65 -11.92 10.73
N ALA A 354 5.34 -11.58 9.48
CA ALA A 354 4.02 -11.75 8.91
C ALA A 354 4.03 -12.88 7.87
N PHE A 355 2.92 -13.61 7.79
CA PHE A 355 2.84 -14.81 6.96
C PHE A 355 1.54 -14.87 6.18
N PHE A 356 1.63 -15.42 4.96
CA PHE A 356 0.52 -16.08 4.31
C PHE A 356 0.77 -17.59 4.29
N ASN A 357 -0.17 -18.37 4.80
CA ASN A 357 -0.09 -19.84 4.84
C ASN A 357 1.22 -20.37 5.48
N GLY A 358 1.76 -19.64 6.46
CA GLY A 358 3.00 -19.98 7.14
C GLY A 358 4.28 -19.63 6.35
N ILE A 359 4.17 -18.92 5.22
CA ILE A 359 5.30 -18.42 4.44
C ILE A 359 5.42 -16.91 4.67
N SER A 360 6.58 -16.47 5.16
CA SER A 360 6.97 -15.06 5.21
C SER A 360 7.78 -14.74 3.96
N TYR A 361 7.31 -13.79 3.16
CA TYR A 361 7.91 -13.45 1.88
C TYR A 361 9.37 -13.02 2.00
N VAL A 362 10.19 -13.57 1.12
CA VAL A 362 11.57 -13.12 0.92
C VAL A 362 11.83 -12.90 -0.57
N SER A 363 12.41 -11.76 -0.91
CA SER A 363 12.79 -11.44 -2.28
C SER A 363 13.84 -12.43 -2.82
N PRO A 364 13.63 -13.06 -4.00
CA PRO A 364 14.57 -13.99 -4.58
C PRO A 364 15.87 -13.31 -5.02
N LYS A 365 16.91 -14.08 -5.35
CA LYS A 365 18.17 -13.52 -5.88
C LYS A 365 18.03 -13.00 -7.30
N VAL A 366 17.29 -13.72 -8.15
CA VAL A 366 16.91 -13.27 -9.49
C VAL A 366 15.53 -12.68 -9.39
N PRO A 367 15.29 -11.43 -9.81
CA PRO A 367 13.93 -10.89 -9.81
C PRO A 367 12.97 -11.78 -10.59
N VAL A 368 11.76 -11.95 -10.06
CA VAL A 368 10.76 -12.92 -10.54
C VAL A 368 10.50 -12.80 -12.05
N LEU A 369 10.41 -11.56 -12.57
CA LEU A 369 10.22 -11.31 -14.00
C LEU A 369 11.36 -11.90 -14.85
N TYR A 370 12.61 -11.76 -14.41
CA TYR A 370 13.76 -12.31 -15.13
C TYR A 370 13.78 -13.84 -15.07
N SER A 371 13.40 -14.45 -13.94
CA SER A 371 13.18 -15.89 -13.87
C SER A 371 12.08 -16.34 -14.83
N ALA A 372 10.96 -15.62 -14.89
CA ALA A 372 9.86 -15.90 -15.83
C ALA A 372 10.33 -15.86 -17.30
N LEU A 373 11.23 -14.93 -17.64
CA LEU A 373 11.73 -14.76 -19.01
C LEU A 373 12.84 -15.75 -19.39
N THR A 374 13.60 -16.31 -18.44
CA THR A 374 14.83 -17.06 -18.72
C THR A 374 14.78 -18.56 -18.41
N THR A 375 13.72 -19.05 -17.75
CA THR A 375 13.59 -20.46 -17.37
C THR A 375 12.79 -21.31 -18.39
N GLY A 376 12.45 -20.74 -19.56
CA GLY A 376 11.75 -21.45 -20.64
C GLY A 376 10.41 -22.02 -20.15
N SER A 377 10.08 -23.25 -20.52
CA SER A 377 8.81 -23.89 -20.11
C SER A 377 8.71 -24.15 -18.60
N ALA A 378 9.82 -24.14 -17.85
CA ALA A 378 9.81 -24.30 -16.42
C ALA A 378 9.15 -23.09 -15.70
N ALA A 379 9.07 -21.92 -16.37
CA ALA A 379 8.40 -20.73 -15.86
C ALA A 379 6.92 -20.95 -15.47
N SER A 380 6.26 -21.99 -16.03
CA SER A 380 4.89 -22.36 -15.63
C SER A 380 4.82 -23.13 -14.31
N ASN A 381 5.95 -23.36 -13.64
CA ASN A 381 5.99 -24.03 -12.34
C ASN A 381 6.46 -23.04 -11.25
N ALA A 382 5.62 -22.83 -10.26
CA ALA A 382 5.88 -21.87 -9.16
C ALA A 382 7.21 -22.13 -8.43
N THR A 383 7.72 -23.37 -8.43
CA THR A 383 8.98 -23.73 -7.77
C THR A 383 10.17 -22.89 -8.26
N VAL A 384 10.21 -22.50 -9.55
CA VAL A 384 11.36 -21.76 -10.10
C VAL A 384 11.53 -20.36 -9.49
N TYR A 385 10.46 -19.83 -8.88
CA TYR A 385 10.45 -18.49 -8.29
C TYR A 385 10.89 -18.45 -6.83
N GLY A 386 11.16 -19.62 -6.21
CA GLY A 386 11.66 -19.72 -4.85
C GLY A 386 10.62 -20.18 -3.83
N THR A 387 11.12 -20.77 -2.74
CA THR A 387 10.28 -21.34 -1.68
C THR A 387 9.52 -20.25 -0.92
N ASP A 388 10.22 -19.18 -0.56
CA ASP A 388 9.69 -18.10 0.29
C ASP A 388 9.21 -16.87 -0.52
N THR A 389 9.19 -16.95 -1.85
CA THR A 389 8.61 -15.92 -2.73
C THR A 389 7.08 -16.01 -2.79
N HIS A 390 6.52 -17.13 -2.36
CA HIS A 390 5.08 -17.39 -2.33
C HIS A 390 4.38 -17.08 -3.65
N ALA A 391 4.94 -17.60 -4.75
CA ALA A 391 4.49 -17.31 -6.11
C ALA A 391 3.34 -18.23 -6.55
N TYR A 392 2.35 -17.62 -7.22
CA TYR A 392 1.27 -18.31 -7.93
C TYR A 392 1.39 -18.05 -9.42
N VAL A 393 1.37 -19.10 -10.23
CA VAL A 393 1.40 -19.00 -11.70
C VAL A 393 -0.01 -19.06 -12.23
N LEU A 394 -0.41 -18.04 -13.00
CA LEU A 394 -1.74 -17.89 -13.58
C LEU A 394 -1.65 -18.06 -15.10
N GLU A 395 -2.60 -18.80 -15.67
CA GLU A 395 -2.74 -18.87 -17.11
C GLU A 395 -3.42 -17.61 -17.65
N LYS A 396 -3.12 -17.27 -18.88
CA LYS A 396 -3.71 -16.08 -19.50
C LYS A 396 -5.24 -16.23 -19.59
N ASP A 397 -5.94 -15.17 -19.19
CA ASP A 397 -7.40 -15.05 -19.17
C ASP A 397 -8.12 -15.87 -18.06
N ASP A 398 -7.40 -16.54 -17.15
CA ASP A 398 -7.99 -17.17 -15.97
C ASP A 398 -8.81 -16.16 -15.15
N ILE A 399 -9.94 -16.59 -14.63
CA ILE A 399 -10.67 -15.87 -13.59
C ILE A 399 -10.16 -16.37 -12.24
N VAL A 400 -9.64 -15.47 -11.44
CA VAL A 400 -8.96 -15.81 -10.17
C VAL A 400 -9.71 -15.21 -9.00
N ASP A 401 -10.02 -16.05 -8.00
CA ASP A 401 -10.47 -15.60 -6.68
C ASP A 401 -9.30 -15.62 -5.71
N ILE A 402 -9.08 -14.51 -5.01
CA ILE A 402 -8.25 -14.49 -3.79
C ILE A 402 -9.20 -14.43 -2.60
N VAL A 403 -9.17 -15.48 -1.78
CA VAL A 403 -9.83 -15.55 -0.47
C VAL A 403 -8.78 -15.24 0.58
N LEU A 404 -8.94 -14.16 1.29
CA LEU A 404 -8.04 -13.78 2.38
C LEU A 404 -8.76 -13.93 3.70
N ASN A 405 -8.20 -14.74 4.61
CA ASN A 405 -8.62 -14.88 5.99
C ASN A 405 -7.61 -14.20 6.89
N ASN A 406 -8.07 -13.33 7.75
CA ASN A 406 -7.25 -12.61 8.71
C ASN A 406 -7.34 -13.26 10.08
N ASP A 407 -6.26 -13.91 10.53
CA ASP A 407 -6.13 -14.50 11.88
C ASP A 407 -5.44 -13.52 12.86
N ASP A 408 -5.29 -12.24 12.46
CA ASP A 408 -4.78 -11.17 13.31
C ASP A 408 -5.90 -10.24 13.79
N THR A 409 -5.67 -9.55 14.91
CA THR A 409 -6.62 -8.60 15.50
C THR A 409 -6.53 -7.20 14.91
N GLY A 410 -5.58 -6.96 14.02
CA GLY A 410 -5.41 -5.71 13.28
C GLY A 410 -6.21 -5.67 11.97
N LYS A 411 -6.32 -4.46 11.42
CA LYS A 411 -6.84 -4.21 10.07
C LYS A 411 -5.68 -4.17 9.09
N HIS A 412 -5.82 -4.77 7.92
CA HIS A 412 -4.76 -4.80 6.91
C HIS A 412 -5.31 -4.39 5.54
N PRO A 413 -4.79 -3.30 4.91
CA PRO A 413 -5.08 -2.97 3.51
C PRO A 413 -4.22 -3.84 2.59
N PHE A 414 -4.83 -4.57 1.67
CA PHE A 414 -4.15 -5.39 0.67
C PHE A 414 -4.25 -4.78 -0.71
N HIS A 415 -3.12 -4.65 -1.37
CA HIS A 415 -2.97 -4.13 -2.72
C HIS A 415 -2.55 -5.22 -3.70
N LEU A 416 -3.17 -5.22 -4.89
CA LEU A 416 -2.76 -6.02 -6.03
C LEU A 416 -2.23 -5.10 -7.13
N HIS A 417 -0.97 -5.27 -7.50
CA HIS A 417 -0.37 -4.56 -8.62
C HIS A 417 -1.02 -4.96 -9.96
N GLY A 418 -1.00 -4.05 -10.92
CA GLY A 418 -1.42 -4.30 -12.28
C GLY A 418 -2.92 -4.52 -12.52
N HIS A 419 -3.75 -4.53 -11.49
CA HIS A 419 -5.17 -4.88 -11.58
C HIS A 419 -6.08 -4.06 -10.67
N ASN A 420 -7.31 -3.84 -11.14
CA ASN A 420 -8.44 -3.53 -10.27
C ASN A 420 -9.29 -4.79 -10.12
N PHE A 421 -9.37 -5.33 -8.92
CA PHE A 421 -10.19 -6.50 -8.60
C PHE A 421 -11.62 -6.11 -8.26
N GLN A 422 -12.55 -7.03 -8.47
CA GLN A 422 -13.93 -6.98 -8.00
C GLN A 422 -14.00 -7.44 -6.54
N VAL A 423 -14.58 -6.66 -5.65
CA VAL A 423 -14.82 -7.05 -4.25
C VAL A 423 -16.12 -7.86 -4.18
N LEU A 424 -16.01 -9.17 -4.15
CA LEU A 424 -17.17 -10.05 -4.12
C LEU A 424 -17.78 -10.17 -2.71
N TRP A 425 -16.92 -10.10 -1.70
CA TRP A 425 -17.30 -10.20 -0.30
C TRP A 425 -16.29 -9.51 0.62
N ARG A 426 -16.77 -8.93 1.70
CA ARG A 426 -15.99 -8.48 2.85
C ARG A 426 -16.80 -8.69 4.11
N SER A 427 -16.24 -9.38 5.10
CA SER A 427 -16.86 -9.63 6.38
C SER A 427 -16.78 -8.41 7.32
N GLY A 428 -17.59 -8.41 8.35
CA GLY A 428 -17.38 -7.60 9.54
C GLY A 428 -16.23 -8.11 10.41
N ASP A 429 -15.99 -7.39 11.51
CA ASP A 429 -14.96 -7.74 12.49
C ASP A 429 -15.34 -9.06 13.20
N TYR A 430 -14.34 -9.91 13.44
CA TYR A 430 -14.47 -11.17 14.19
C TYR A 430 -15.45 -12.20 13.60
N GLU A 431 -15.70 -12.17 12.30
CA GLU A 431 -16.54 -13.16 11.63
C GLU A 431 -15.80 -14.43 11.21
N GLY A 432 -14.48 -14.49 11.39
CA GLY A 432 -13.63 -15.64 11.12
C GLY A 432 -13.39 -15.91 9.64
N HIS A 433 -13.08 -17.16 9.29
CA HIS A 433 -12.73 -17.54 7.93
C HIS A 433 -13.94 -17.53 6.99
N PHE A 434 -13.67 -17.24 5.72
CA PHE A 434 -14.68 -17.22 4.66
C PHE A 434 -15.40 -18.57 4.52
N ASN A 435 -16.74 -18.52 4.45
CA ASN A 435 -17.57 -19.66 4.15
C ASN A 435 -18.59 -19.34 3.05
N LYS A 436 -18.38 -19.90 1.86
CA LYS A 436 -19.18 -19.66 0.67
C LYS A 436 -20.67 -19.98 0.87
N ASP A 437 -21.02 -20.95 1.73
CA ASP A 437 -22.41 -21.38 1.93
C ASP A 437 -23.30 -20.30 2.59
N ASN A 438 -22.69 -19.30 3.21
CA ASN A 438 -23.36 -18.23 3.95
C ASN A 438 -23.39 -16.87 3.21
N VAL A 439 -22.87 -16.80 1.97
CA VAL A 439 -22.61 -15.55 1.30
C VAL A 439 -23.30 -15.47 -0.06
N THR A 440 -23.83 -14.28 -0.38
CA THR A 440 -24.30 -13.95 -1.72
C THR A 440 -23.47 -12.81 -2.28
N PHE A 441 -22.78 -13.05 -3.37
CA PHE A 441 -21.95 -12.05 -4.03
C PHE A 441 -22.78 -10.95 -4.69
N ALA A 442 -22.24 -9.72 -4.68
CA ALA A 442 -22.83 -8.60 -5.38
C ALA A 442 -22.88 -8.85 -6.90
N SER A 443 -23.99 -8.51 -7.55
CA SER A 443 -24.13 -8.68 -9.00
C SER A 443 -23.32 -7.64 -9.81
N VAL A 444 -23.07 -6.48 -9.22
CA VAL A 444 -22.19 -5.39 -9.72
C VAL A 444 -21.27 -5.00 -8.57
N PRO A 445 -20.17 -5.73 -8.38
CA PRO A 445 -19.28 -5.51 -7.25
C PRO A 445 -18.47 -4.23 -7.42
N VAL A 446 -18.18 -3.54 -6.32
CA VAL A 446 -17.22 -2.45 -6.33
C VAL A 446 -15.85 -2.98 -6.78
N ARG A 447 -15.11 -2.14 -7.52
CA ARG A 447 -13.75 -2.47 -7.98
C ARG A 447 -12.75 -1.52 -7.35
N ARG A 448 -11.62 -2.07 -6.92
CA ARG A 448 -10.51 -1.35 -6.30
C ARG A 448 -9.19 -2.06 -6.60
N ASP A 449 -8.08 -1.41 -6.29
CA ASP A 449 -6.77 -2.07 -6.24
C ASP A 449 -6.27 -2.30 -4.81
N THR A 450 -6.90 -1.65 -3.82
CA THR A 450 -6.54 -1.76 -2.40
C THR A 450 -7.79 -1.95 -1.53
N LEU A 451 -7.84 -3.03 -0.74
CA LEU A 451 -8.98 -3.38 0.11
C LEU A 451 -8.54 -3.72 1.53
N ILE A 452 -9.27 -3.20 2.52
CA ILE A 452 -9.04 -3.52 3.93
C ILE A 452 -9.72 -4.85 4.27
N VAL A 453 -8.99 -5.74 4.95
CA VAL A 453 -9.60 -6.85 5.69
C VAL A 453 -9.84 -6.44 7.14
N SER A 454 -11.01 -6.81 7.67
CA SER A 454 -11.39 -6.58 9.06
C SER A 454 -10.59 -7.44 10.04
N PRO A 455 -10.44 -7.02 11.32
CA PRO A 455 -9.85 -7.82 12.38
C PRO A 455 -10.51 -9.20 12.49
N MET A 456 -9.75 -10.29 12.49
CA MET A 456 -10.28 -11.66 12.56
C MET A 456 -11.43 -11.92 11.57
N GLY A 457 -11.39 -11.25 10.42
CA GLY A 457 -12.38 -11.31 9.37
C GLY A 457 -11.82 -11.88 8.06
N ASN A 458 -12.53 -11.63 6.98
CA ASN A 458 -12.13 -12.15 5.67
C ASN A 458 -12.65 -11.28 4.52
N PHE A 459 -12.09 -11.47 3.32
CA PHE A 459 -12.67 -10.98 2.09
C PHE A 459 -12.46 -11.96 0.92
N VAL A 460 -13.25 -11.77 -0.14
CA VAL A 460 -13.06 -12.44 -1.43
C VAL A 460 -12.98 -11.36 -2.51
N VAL A 461 -11.88 -11.36 -3.25
CA VAL A 461 -11.71 -10.51 -4.43
C VAL A 461 -11.53 -11.37 -5.68
N ARG A 462 -12.01 -10.87 -6.81
CA ARG A 462 -11.96 -11.55 -8.11
C ARG A 462 -11.36 -10.65 -9.16
N PHE A 463 -10.44 -11.18 -9.94
CA PHE A 463 -9.89 -10.50 -11.11
C PHE A 463 -9.73 -11.46 -12.28
N LYS A 464 -9.51 -10.90 -13.46
CA LYS A 464 -9.17 -11.66 -14.66
C LYS A 464 -7.68 -11.51 -14.92
N ALA A 465 -6.97 -12.61 -15.13
CA ALA A 465 -5.58 -12.65 -15.51
C ALA A 465 -5.41 -12.27 -17.01
N ASP A 466 -5.70 -11.02 -17.35
CA ASP A 466 -5.61 -10.49 -18.72
C ASP A 466 -4.51 -9.44 -18.92
N ASN A 467 -3.66 -9.28 -17.92
CA ASN A 467 -2.50 -8.40 -17.93
C ASN A 467 -1.20 -9.20 -17.69
N PRO A 468 -0.66 -9.89 -18.70
CA PRO A 468 0.55 -10.71 -18.54
C PRO A 468 1.69 -9.93 -17.88
N GLY A 469 2.20 -10.45 -16.74
CA GLY A 469 3.15 -9.72 -15.90
C GLY A 469 3.55 -10.45 -14.63
N VAL A 470 4.30 -9.76 -13.80
CA VAL A 470 4.62 -10.17 -12.43
C VAL A 470 4.06 -9.12 -11.49
N TRP A 471 3.11 -9.51 -10.66
CA TRP A 471 2.31 -8.60 -9.86
C TRP A 471 2.41 -8.93 -8.39
N PHE A 472 2.72 -7.93 -7.58
CA PHE A 472 2.78 -8.08 -6.13
C PHE A 472 1.37 -8.06 -5.54
N PHE A 473 1.06 -8.96 -4.61
CA PHE A 473 -0.10 -8.89 -3.73
C PHE A 473 0.39 -8.81 -2.30
N HIS A 474 0.24 -7.68 -1.65
CA HIS A 474 0.85 -7.43 -0.35
C HIS A 474 0.02 -6.53 0.56
N CYS A 475 0.25 -6.62 1.86
CA CYS A 475 -0.25 -5.61 2.80
C CYS A 475 0.42 -4.26 2.52
N HIS A 476 -0.37 -3.19 2.48
CA HIS A 476 0.16 -1.85 2.21
C HIS A 476 0.52 -1.07 3.50
N ILE A 477 0.42 -1.70 4.67
CA ILE A 477 1.14 -1.23 5.84
C ILE A 477 2.59 -1.62 5.64
N GLU A 478 3.49 -0.62 5.55
CA GLU A 478 4.90 -0.81 5.23
C GLU A 478 5.60 -1.77 6.20
N TRP A 479 5.28 -1.68 7.49
CA TRP A 479 5.78 -2.58 8.52
C TRP A 479 5.48 -4.05 8.22
N HIS A 480 4.26 -4.33 7.82
CA HIS A 480 3.81 -5.69 7.54
C HIS A 480 4.41 -6.23 6.23
N MET A 481 4.54 -5.38 5.19
CA MET A 481 5.20 -5.75 3.96
C MET A 481 6.68 -6.10 4.20
N ASP A 482 7.41 -5.28 4.95
CA ASP A 482 8.81 -5.54 5.30
C ASP A 482 8.97 -6.76 6.25
N ALA A 483 7.93 -7.08 7.04
CA ALA A 483 7.86 -8.30 7.84
C ALA A 483 7.48 -9.55 7.03
N GLY A 484 7.22 -9.43 5.71
CA GLY A 484 6.99 -10.55 4.80
C GLY A 484 5.54 -10.85 4.44
N LEU A 485 4.58 -9.93 4.68
CA LEU A 485 3.16 -10.13 4.34
C LEU A 485 2.89 -9.87 2.85
N ALA A 486 3.33 -10.78 2.01
CA ALA A 486 3.22 -10.66 0.57
C ALA A 486 3.18 -12.01 -0.16
N SER A 487 2.67 -11.99 -1.39
CA SER A 487 2.71 -13.09 -2.37
C SER A 487 2.86 -12.52 -3.78
N VAL A 488 3.19 -13.34 -4.75
CA VAL A 488 3.47 -12.91 -6.12
C VAL A 488 2.56 -13.63 -7.11
N MET A 489 1.87 -12.88 -7.95
CA MET A 489 1.11 -13.40 -9.09
C MET A 489 1.99 -13.34 -10.34
N VAL A 490 2.33 -14.49 -10.90
CA VAL A 490 3.10 -14.62 -12.15
C VAL A 490 2.13 -14.98 -13.25
N GLU A 491 1.73 -13.97 -14.02
CA GLU A 491 0.67 -14.07 -15.00
C GLU A 491 1.23 -14.33 -16.38
N ALA A 492 0.79 -15.45 -16.98
CA ALA A 492 1.10 -15.86 -18.34
C ALA A 492 2.61 -15.81 -18.69
N PRO A 493 3.52 -16.47 -17.93
CA PRO A 493 4.97 -16.31 -18.11
C PRO A 493 5.46 -16.74 -19.49
N LEU A 494 4.84 -17.73 -20.14
CA LEU A 494 5.22 -18.14 -21.49
C LEU A 494 4.82 -17.09 -22.53
N TYR A 495 3.72 -16.36 -22.32
CA TYR A 495 3.34 -15.23 -23.15
C TYR A 495 4.36 -14.08 -23.03
N LEU A 496 4.84 -13.81 -21.82
CA LEU A 496 5.88 -12.79 -21.58
C LEU A 496 7.17 -13.09 -22.34
N GLN A 497 7.62 -14.36 -22.38
CA GLN A 497 8.82 -14.77 -23.13
C GLN A 497 8.74 -14.44 -24.63
N GLU A 498 7.54 -14.45 -25.20
CA GLU A 498 7.31 -14.19 -26.63
C GLU A 498 7.13 -12.70 -26.96
N HIS A 499 6.64 -11.89 -25.99
CA HIS A 499 6.13 -10.55 -26.27
C HIS A 499 6.82 -9.42 -25.52
N LEU A 500 7.48 -9.72 -24.37
CA LEU A 500 8.15 -8.70 -23.56
C LEU A 500 9.62 -8.59 -23.91
N THR A 501 10.14 -7.37 -24.00
CA THR A 501 11.56 -7.11 -24.14
C THR A 501 12.01 -6.10 -23.08
N ILE A 502 12.89 -6.54 -22.19
CA ILE A 502 13.45 -5.69 -21.14
C ILE A 502 14.44 -4.69 -21.77
N PRO A 503 14.34 -3.38 -21.47
CA PRO A 503 15.31 -2.39 -21.92
C PRO A 503 16.72 -2.68 -21.39
N GLN A 504 17.76 -2.42 -22.21
CA GLN A 504 19.15 -2.67 -21.81
C GLN A 504 19.55 -1.94 -20.52
N ASN A 505 19.03 -0.75 -20.31
CA ASN A 505 19.29 0.03 -19.09
C ASN A 505 18.89 -0.70 -17.81
N HIS A 506 17.84 -1.53 -17.82
CA HIS A 506 17.43 -2.35 -16.67
C HIS A 506 18.49 -3.42 -16.36
N TYR A 507 19.04 -4.09 -17.38
CA TYR A 507 20.16 -5.03 -17.20
C TYR A 507 21.42 -4.34 -16.69
N ASP A 508 21.71 -3.12 -17.16
CA ASP A 508 22.88 -2.35 -16.71
C ASP A 508 22.75 -2.01 -15.23
N VAL A 509 21.56 -1.61 -14.77
CA VAL A 509 21.24 -1.35 -13.34
C VAL A 509 21.38 -2.63 -12.52
N CYS A 510 20.88 -3.78 -12.99
CA CYS A 510 21.04 -5.05 -12.30
C CYS A 510 22.51 -5.47 -12.18
N ALA A 511 23.29 -5.28 -13.23
CA ALA A 511 24.73 -5.55 -13.20
C ALA A 511 25.46 -4.65 -12.19
N ALA A 512 25.12 -3.35 -12.12
CA ALA A 512 25.66 -2.43 -11.13
C ALA A 512 25.24 -2.78 -9.69
N ALA A 513 24.04 -3.32 -9.50
CA ALA A 513 23.54 -3.84 -8.22
C ALA A 513 24.17 -5.19 -7.83
N GLY A 514 24.87 -5.86 -8.75
CA GLY A 514 25.38 -7.23 -8.54
C GLY A 514 24.26 -8.28 -8.46
N THR A 515 23.11 -8.00 -9.05
CA THR A 515 21.92 -8.87 -9.04
C THR A 515 21.88 -9.69 -10.33
N PRO A 516 21.80 -11.03 -10.26
CA PRO A 516 21.67 -11.87 -11.44
C PRO A 516 20.32 -11.67 -12.14
N THR A 517 20.31 -11.85 -13.47
CA THR A 517 19.12 -11.64 -14.32
C THR A 517 18.74 -12.88 -15.13
N GLU A 518 19.28 -14.05 -14.78
CA GLU A 518 18.99 -15.31 -15.46
C GLU A 518 18.85 -16.44 -14.45
N GLY A 519 18.05 -17.44 -14.80
CA GLY A 519 17.86 -18.65 -14.02
C GLY A 519 16.70 -18.58 -13.03
N ASN A 520 16.65 -19.55 -12.11
CA ASN A 520 15.63 -19.64 -11.07
C ASN A 520 15.90 -18.65 -9.91
N ALA A 521 15.08 -18.68 -8.87
CA ALA A 521 15.21 -17.84 -7.69
C ALA A 521 16.59 -17.88 -7.01
N ALA A 522 17.34 -18.98 -7.14
CA ALA A 522 18.70 -19.14 -6.63
C ALA A 522 19.78 -18.63 -7.61
N GLY A 523 19.41 -18.33 -8.88
CA GLY A 523 20.33 -18.00 -9.97
C GLY A 523 20.91 -19.23 -10.68
N ASN A 524 20.27 -20.41 -10.55
CA ASN A 524 20.67 -21.61 -11.26
C ASN A 524 20.12 -21.58 -12.69
N THR A 525 21.02 -21.71 -13.69
CA THR A 525 20.70 -21.64 -15.11
C THR A 525 20.73 -22.99 -15.82
N GLU A 526 21.15 -24.06 -15.12
CA GLU A 526 21.24 -25.42 -15.67
C GLU A 526 20.07 -26.30 -15.21
N ASP A 527 19.77 -26.31 -13.91
CA ASP A 527 18.64 -27.01 -13.31
C ASP A 527 17.71 -26.00 -12.62
N PHE A 528 16.62 -25.69 -13.30
CA PHE A 528 15.67 -24.68 -12.80
C PHE A 528 14.87 -25.13 -11.54
N PHE A 529 14.96 -26.38 -11.15
CA PHE A 529 14.33 -26.91 -9.94
C PHE A 529 15.31 -27.08 -8.77
N ASP A 530 16.60 -26.88 -8.99
CA ASP A 530 17.60 -26.80 -7.92
C ASP A 530 17.63 -25.39 -7.33
N LEU A 531 17.00 -25.22 -6.17
CA LEU A 531 16.93 -23.96 -5.41
C LEU A 531 18.08 -23.82 -4.40
N SER A 532 19.11 -24.69 -4.45
CA SER A 532 20.24 -24.61 -3.54
C SER A 532 20.87 -23.21 -3.53
N GLY A 533 20.87 -22.59 -2.36
CA GLY A 533 21.41 -21.24 -2.16
C GLY A 533 20.44 -20.11 -2.46
N GLU A 534 19.15 -20.36 -2.65
CA GLU A 534 18.13 -19.30 -2.69
C GLU A 534 18.13 -18.43 -1.41
N ASN A 535 17.52 -17.27 -1.46
CA ASN A 535 17.24 -16.48 -0.27
C ASN A 535 16.08 -17.15 0.49
N ASN A 536 16.23 -17.30 1.80
CA ASN A 536 15.21 -17.86 2.66
C ASN A 536 14.98 -16.93 3.85
N THR A 537 13.78 -16.98 4.42
CA THR A 537 13.47 -16.38 5.69
C THR A 537 14.26 -17.06 6.83
N VAL A 538 14.25 -16.44 8.01
CA VAL A 538 14.81 -17.05 9.23
C VAL A 538 14.08 -18.36 9.52
N ALA A 539 14.83 -19.39 9.90
CA ALA A 539 14.23 -20.70 10.20
C ALA A 539 13.17 -20.58 11.32
N PRO A 540 12.04 -21.28 11.21
CA PRO A 540 11.02 -21.29 12.25
C PRO A 540 11.58 -21.74 13.59
N LEU A 541 10.90 -21.35 14.68
CA LEU A 541 11.21 -21.88 16.02
C LEU A 541 11.09 -23.41 16.00
N PRO A 542 12.06 -24.13 16.60
CA PRO A 542 11.99 -25.59 16.63
C PRO A 542 10.75 -26.05 17.43
N ALA A 543 10.04 -27.06 16.91
CA ALA A 543 8.92 -27.63 17.62
C ALA A 543 9.38 -28.21 18.97
N GLY A 544 8.90 -27.63 20.06
CA GLY A 544 9.23 -28.02 21.43
C GLY A 544 10.48 -27.35 22.00
N PHE A 545 10.89 -27.81 23.18
CA PHE A 545 12.04 -27.22 23.88
C PHE A 545 13.37 -27.62 23.24
N THR A 546 14.24 -26.65 23.00
CA THR A 546 15.63 -26.91 22.64
C THR A 546 16.37 -27.63 23.77
N ALA A 547 17.48 -28.29 23.47
CA ALA A 547 18.30 -28.95 24.51
C ALA A 547 18.70 -27.97 25.63
N ARG A 548 19.01 -26.70 25.32
CA ARG A 548 19.27 -25.63 26.28
C ARG A 548 18.04 -25.29 27.11
N GLY A 549 16.85 -25.19 26.48
CA GLY A 549 15.58 -24.94 27.15
C GLY A 549 15.21 -26.07 28.13
N ILE A 550 15.41 -27.32 27.73
CA ILE A 550 15.21 -28.49 28.61
C ILE A 550 16.14 -28.41 29.82
N VAL A 551 17.43 -28.12 29.62
CA VAL A 551 18.39 -27.96 30.71
C VAL A 551 17.98 -26.82 31.65
N ALA A 552 17.61 -25.65 31.11
CA ALA A 552 17.13 -24.51 31.91
C ALA A 552 15.87 -24.88 32.72
N LEU A 553 14.91 -25.56 32.12
CA LEU A 553 13.70 -26.01 32.79
C LEU A 553 14.00 -26.98 33.94
N VAL A 554 14.88 -27.97 33.69
CA VAL A 554 15.28 -28.92 34.71
C VAL A 554 15.95 -28.21 35.92
N PHE A 555 16.89 -27.29 35.65
CA PHE A 555 17.53 -26.51 36.74
C PHE A 555 16.56 -25.62 37.48
N SER A 556 15.61 -24.99 36.78
CA SER A 556 14.54 -24.18 37.41
C SER A 556 13.63 -25.02 38.30
N CYS A 557 13.22 -26.19 37.82
CA CYS A 557 12.44 -27.14 38.65
C CYS A 557 13.21 -27.60 39.87
N VAL A 558 14.49 -27.99 39.72
CA VAL A 558 15.35 -28.39 40.84
C VAL A 558 15.48 -27.25 41.85
N ALA A 559 15.74 -26.02 41.40
CA ALA A 559 15.83 -24.86 42.29
C ALA A 559 14.53 -24.59 43.04
N ALA A 560 13.37 -24.71 42.36
CA ALA A 560 12.06 -24.56 42.99
C ALA A 560 11.80 -25.62 44.06
N PHE A 561 12.10 -26.91 43.77
CA PHE A 561 11.95 -27.99 44.75
C PHE A 561 12.89 -27.84 45.95
N LEU A 562 14.15 -27.44 45.72
CA LEU A 562 15.10 -27.16 46.81
C LEU A 562 14.67 -25.96 47.67
N GLY A 563 14.12 -24.92 47.02
CA GLY A 563 13.53 -23.77 47.71
C GLY A 563 12.37 -24.18 48.62
N LEU A 564 11.42 -24.95 48.09
CA LEU A 564 10.29 -25.47 48.86
C LEU A 564 10.75 -26.37 50.00
N ALA A 565 11.68 -27.29 49.76
CA ALA A 565 12.25 -28.16 50.80
C ALA A 565 12.93 -27.34 51.91
N SER A 566 13.65 -26.27 51.53
CA SER A 566 14.30 -25.38 52.51
C SER A 566 13.29 -24.64 53.38
N ILE A 567 12.21 -24.14 52.78
CA ILE A 567 11.10 -23.45 53.50
C ILE A 567 10.43 -24.41 54.48
N VAL A 568 10.11 -25.64 54.03
CA VAL A 568 9.52 -26.68 54.89
C VAL A 568 10.45 -27.04 56.01
N TRP A 569 11.74 -27.29 55.73
CA TRP A 569 12.72 -27.61 56.74
C TRP A 569 12.88 -26.50 57.77
N TYR A 570 12.91 -25.24 57.34
CA TYR A 570 13.01 -24.10 58.26
C TYR A 570 11.73 -23.91 59.07
N GLY A 571 10.56 -24.20 58.52
CA GLY A 571 9.27 -24.11 59.21
C GLY A 571 9.02 -25.20 60.27
N VAL A 572 9.63 -26.38 60.09
CA VAL A 572 9.51 -27.49 61.07
C VAL A 572 10.71 -27.60 62.02
N ALA A 573 11.79 -26.81 61.81
CA ALA A 573 12.94 -26.81 62.66
C ALA A 573 12.59 -26.28 64.08
N PRO A 574 12.94 -26.97 65.16
CA PRO A 574 12.62 -26.53 66.52
C PRO A 574 13.27 -25.18 66.81
N ILE A 575 12.49 -24.23 67.31
CA ILE A 575 13.01 -22.93 67.77
C ILE A 575 13.95 -23.17 68.92
N LYS A 576 15.27 -22.93 68.77
CA LYS A 576 16.18 -22.90 69.85
C LYS A 576 15.92 -21.68 70.75
N GLU A 577 15.31 -21.90 71.90
CA GLU A 577 15.17 -20.85 72.90
C GLU A 577 16.57 -20.31 73.26
N SER A 578 16.83 -19.06 72.95
CA SER A 578 18.00 -18.35 73.44
C SER A 578 17.78 -18.10 74.92
N ARG A 579 18.49 -18.87 75.77
CA ARG A 579 18.63 -18.54 77.24
C ARG A 579 19.27 -17.14 77.31
N VAL A 580 18.46 -16.17 77.66
CA VAL A 580 18.94 -14.89 78.16
C VAL A 580 19.57 -15.19 79.53
N VAL A 581 20.89 -15.16 79.65
CA VAL A 581 21.61 -15.17 80.95
C VAL A 581 21.53 -13.72 81.45
N MET A 582 20.72 -13.51 82.48
CA MET A 582 20.78 -12.28 83.29
C MET A 582 22.03 -12.16 84.05
#